data_9c4a31d32501e90158ffe741d9720b25
#
_entry.id   9c4a31d32501e90158ffe741d9720b25
#
_cell.length_a   1.000
_cell.length_b   1.000
_cell.length_c   1.000
_cell.angle_alpha   90.00
_cell.angle_beta   90.00
_cell.angle_gamma   90.00
#
_symmetry.space_group_name_H-M   'P 1'
#
loop_
_entity.id
_entity.type
_entity.pdbx_description
1 polymer ?
#
loop_
_entity_poly.entity_id
_entity_poly.type
_entity_poly.pdbx_seq_one_letter_code
_entity_poly.pdbx_strand_id
1 'polypeptide(L)'
;MLSRLEQEIELIKRHATILKFVVEKAPIGIIKLSELSGYPQHKVRYSLRVLEHQNLIKPSSEGAVATSKARKFIKFLPGKIKQLSRRLENLGLSFEKEGFL
;
A
#
# COMPACT_ATOMS: atom_id res chain seq x y z
N MET A 1 -15.22 -1.57 -14.22
CA MET A 1 -13.81 -1.69 -14.61
C MET A 1 -12.94 -0.63 -13.95
N LEU A 2 -13.15 0.64 -14.22
CA LEU A 2 -12.29 1.70 -13.65
C LEU A 2 -12.53 1.96 -12.17
N SER A 3 -13.75 1.80 -11.67
CA SER A 3 -14.05 1.93 -10.23
C SER A 3 -13.31 0.87 -9.40
N ARG A 4 -13.11 -0.32 -9.98
CA ARG A 4 -12.33 -1.37 -9.33
C ARG A 4 -10.84 -0.99 -9.25
N LEU A 5 -10.32 -0.38 -10.31
CA LEU A 5 -8.94 0.14 -10.30
C LEU A 5 -8.77 1.22 -9.24
N GLU A 6 -9.73 2.12 -9.13
CA GLU A 6 -9.70 3.17 -8.10
C GLU A 6 -9.70 2.56 -6.69
N GLN A 7 -10.50 1.52 -6.45
CA GLN A 7 -10.51 0.81 -5.18
C GLN A 7 -9.16 0.16 -4.88
N GLU A 8 -8.53 -0.43 -5.90
CA GLU A 8 -7.19 -1.03 -5.73
C GLU A 8 -6.14 0.02 -5.38
N ILE A 9 -6.23 1.21 -5.98
CA ILE A 9 -5.32 2.33 -5.65
C ILE A 9 -5.49 2.72 -4.18
N GLU A 10 -6.73 2.84 -3.69
CA GLU A 10 -6.99 3.17 -2.29
C GLU A 10 -6.48 2.09 -1.33
N LEU A 11 -6.60 0.82 -1.71
CA LEU A 11 -6.06 -0.28 -0.92
C LEU A 11 -4.53 -0.23 -0.85
N ILE A 12 -3.88 -0.03 -1.97
CA ILE A 12 -2.41 0.08 -2.02
C ILE A 12 -1.94 1.24 -1.17
N LYS A 13 -2.61 2.39 -1.27
CA LYS A 13 -2.30 3.56 -0.45
C LYS A 13 -2.36 3.25 1.05
N ARG A 14 -3.44 2.58 1.48
CA ARG A 14 -3.60 2.21 2.89
C ARG A 14 -2.54 1.21 3.34
N HIS A 15 -2.34 0.14 2.56
CA HIS A 15 -1.36 -0.89 2.91
C HIS A 15 0.06 -0.29 3.00
N ALA A 16 0.43 0.55 2.05
CA ALA A 16 1.73 1.21 2.05
C ALA A 16 1.89 2.16 3.24
N THR A 17 0.84 2.90 3.60
CA THR A 17 0.85 3.79 4.76
C THR A 17 1.07 3.01 6.05
N ILE A 18 0.33 1.91 6.23
CA ILE A 18 0.47 1.06 7.42
C ILE A 18 1.86 0.44 7.47
N LEU A 19 2.37 -0.06 6.35
CA LEU A 19 3.73 -0.62 6.29
C LEU A 19 4.78 0.40 6.70
N LYS A 20 4.65 1.64 6.23
CA LYS A 20 5.57 2.71 6.59
C LYS A 20 5.60 2.94 8.10
N PHE A 21 4.44 3.00 8.75
CA PHE A 21 4.38 3.15 10.20
C PHE A 21 5.00 1.97 10.94
N VAL A 22 4.77 0.75 10.45
CA VAL A 22 5.38 -0.43 11.06
C VAL A 22 6.91 -0.35 10.96
N VAL A 23 7.44 0.02 9.80
CA VAL A 23 8.90 0.15 9.62
C VAL A 23 9.48 1.22 10.54
N GLU A 24 8.79 2.34 10.71
CA GLU A 24 9.29 3.47 11.50
C GLU A 24 9.10 3.29 13.01
N LYS A 25 8.04 2.58 13.43
CA LYS A 25 7.57 2.59 14.81
C LYS A 25 7.49 1.21 15.46
N ALA A 26 7.96 0.15 14.79
CA ALA A 26 7.85 -1.21 15.32
C ALA A 26 8.53 -1.37 16.68
N PRO A 27 7.99 -2.21 17.57
CA PRO A 27 6.72 -2.94 17.42
C PRO A 27 5.52 -2.04 17.64
N ILE A 28 4.45 -2.26 16.86
CA ILE A 28 3.28 -1.38 16.93
C ILE A 28 1.99 -2.18 16.72
N GLY A 29 0.99 -1.89 17.57
CA GLY A 29 -0.31 -2.57 17.52
C GLY A 29 -1.36 -1.81 16.75
N ILE A 30 -2.53 -2.43 16.62
CA ILE A 30 -3.66 -1.92 15.82
C ILE A 30 -4.16 -0.57 16.32
N ILE A 31 -4.31 -0.40 17.63
CA ILE A 31 -4.85 0.84 18.20
C ILE A 31 -3.95 2.03 17.83
N LYS A 32 -2.64 1.87 18.04
CA LYS A 32 -1.69 2.94 17.74
C LYS A 32 -1.63 3.23 16.23
N LEU A 33 -1.63 2.18 15.42
CA LEU A 33 -1.67 2.34 13.97
C LEU A 33 -2.93 3.07 13.50
N SER A 34 -4.07 2.77 14.10
CA SER A 34 -5.33 3.46 13.81
C SER A 34 -5.24 4.94 14.15
N GLU A 35 -4.70 5.26 15.33
CA GLU A 35 -4.52 6.65 15.76
C GLU A 35 -3.60 7.43 14.82
N LEU A 36 -2.45 6.84 14.47
CA LEU A 36 -1.45 7.54 13.65
C LEU A 36 -1.88 7.67 12.20
N SER A 37 -2.53 6.66 11.64
CA SER A 37 -2.91 6.64 10.23
C SER A 37 -4.24 7.33 9.95
N GLY A 38 -5.11 7.42 10.95
CA GLY A 38 -6.48 7.90 10.78
C GLY A 38 -7.44 6.87 10.21
N TYR A 39 -6.96 5.67 9.88
CA TYR A 39 -7.84 4.60 9.41
C TYR A 39 -8.50 3.89 10.60
N PRO A 40 -9.77 3.47 10.44
CA PRO A 40 -10.43 2.70 11.51
C PRO A 40 -9.75 1.36 11.72
N GLN A 41 -9.88 0.83 12.94
CA GLN A 41 -9.17 -0.38 13.34
C GLN A 41 -9.43 -1.59 12.42
N HIS A 42 -10.66 -1.77 11.94
CA HIS A 42 -10.95 -2.90 11.07
C HIS A 42 -10.21 -2.82 9.72
N LYS A 43 -9.98 -1.60 9.21
CA LYS A 43 -9.19 -1.39 7.99
C LYS A 43 -7.71 -1.61 8.24
N VAL A 44 -7.21 -1.15 9.39
CA VAL A 44 -5.82 -1.42 9.81
C VAL A 44 -5.58 -2.92 9.93
N ARG A 45 -6.51 -3.63 10.56
CA ARG A 45 -6.42 -5.08 10.73
C ARG A 45 -6.34 -5.79 9.38
N TYR A 46 -7.16 -5.37 8.43
CA TYR A 46 -7.12 -5.95 7.10
C TYR A 46 -5.78 -5.69 6.41
N SER A 47 -5.26 -4.47 6.48
CA SER A 47 -3.96 -4.12 5.91
C SER A 47 -2.82 -4.95 6.53
N LEU A 48 -2.84 -5.11 7.86
CA LEU A 48 -1.84 -5.94 8.53
C LEU A 48 -1.90 -7.39 8.05
N ARG A 49 -3.09 -7.92 7.84
CA ARG A 49 -3.27 -9.29 7.33
C ARG A 49 -2.69 -9.43 5.93
N VAL A 50 -2.94 -8.47 5.05
CA VAL A 50 -2.40 -8.47 3.69
C VAL A 50 -0.88 -8.37 3.72
N LEU A 51 -0.33 -7.47 4.51
CA LEU A 51 1.12 -7.26 4.63
C LEU A 51 1.82 -8.49 5.21
N GLU A 52 1.21 -9.13 6.18
CA GLU A 52 1.73 -10.39 6.75
C GLU A 52 1.73 -11.50 5.72
N HIS A 53 0.65 -11.61 4.95
CA HIS A 53 0.54 -12.61 3.89
C HIS A 53 1.61 -12.41 2.81
N GLN A 54 2.01 -11.17 2.57
CA GLN A 54 3.08 -10.82 1.63
C GLN A 54 4.48 -10.93 2.24
N ASN A 55 4.58 -11.37 3.49
CA ASN A 55 5.84 -11.52 4.22
C ASN A 55 6.59 -10.20 4.43
N LEU A 56 5.87 -9.08 4.46
CA LEU A 56 6.46 -7.76 4.71
C LEU A 56 6.49 -7.41 6.20
N ILE A 57 5.56 -7.98 6.96
CA ILE A 57 5.50 -7.84 8.42
C ILE A 57 5.28 -9.20 9.05
N LYS A 58 5.51 -9.28 10.35
CA LYS A 58 5.18 -10.45 11.15
C LYS A 58 4.67 -10.00 12.52
N PRO A 59 3.81 -10.80 13.17
CA PRO A 59 3.35 -10.47 14.52
C PRO A 59 4.45 -10.70 15.54
N SER A 60 4.37 -9.96 16.65
CA SER A 60 5.17 -10.21 17.84
C SER A 60 4.29 -10.02 19.06
N SER A 61 4.81 -10.37 20.23
CA SER A 61 4.06 -10.20 21.49
C SER A 61 3.69 -8.74 21.75
N GLU A 62 4.42 -7.80 21.20
CA GLU A 62 4.22 -6.36 21.43
C GLU A 62 3.65 -5.62 20.24
N GLY A 63 3.27 -6.33 19.19
CA GLY A 63 2.70 -5.74 17.97
C GLY A 63 3.41 -6.18 16.72
N ALA A 64 3.07 -5.56 15.60
CA ALA A 64 3.64 -5.87 14.30
C ALA A 64 5.08 -5.36 14.19
N VAL A 65 5.93 -6.15 13.55
CA VAL A 65 7.30 -5.78 13.24
C VAL A 65 7.56 -6.01 11.75
N ALA A 66 8.47 -5.23 11.18
CA ALA A 66 8.83 -5.36 9.77
C ALA A 66 9.81 -6.52 9.56
N THR A 67 9.69 -7.19 8.41
CA THR A 67 10.66 -8.19 7.99
C THR A 67 11.78 -7.51 7.20
N SER A 68 12.83 -8.27 6.87
CA SER A 68 13.93 -7.76 6.04
C SER A 68 13.48 -7.35 4.63
N LYS A 69 12.34 -7.87 4.16
CA LYS A 69 11.79 -7.54 2.84
C LYS A 69 11.11 -6.18 2.78
N ALA A 70 10.67 -5.68 3.93
CA ALA A 70 9.88 -4.44 3.99
C ALA A 70 10.62 -3.23 3.41
N ARG A 71 11.89 -3.03 3.77
CA ARG A 71 12.67 -1.88 3.30
C ARG A 71 12.92 -1.94 1.80
N LYS A 72 13.20 -3.13 1.28
CA LYS A 72 13.38 -3.33 -0.17
C LYS A 72 12.09 -3.01 -0.91
N PHE A 73 10.96 -3.46 -0.37
CA PHE A 73 9.65 -3.20 -0.96
C PHE A 73 9.36 -1.69 -1.00
N ILE A 74 9.60 -0.97 0.09
CA ILE A 74 9.38 0.47 0.17
C ILE A 74 10.26 1.21 -0.84
N LYS A 75 11.53 0.79 -1.00
CA LYS A 75 12.43 1.39 -1.99
C LYS A 75 12.00 1.11 -3.42
N PHE A 76 11.44 -0.06 -3.68
CA PHE A 76 10.95 -0.48 -4.99
C PHE A 76 9.64 0.23 -5.38
N LEU A 77 8.78 0.50 -4.41
CA LEU A 77 7.42 0.95 -4.63
C LEU A 77 7.28 2.23 -5.48
N PRO A 78 8.03 3.32 -5.21
CA PRO A 78 7.87 4.55 -5.99
C PRO A 78 8.13 4.36 -7.50
N GLY A 79 9.17 3.63 -7.85
CA GLY A 79 9.50 3.35 -9.24
C GLY A 79 8.44 2.49 -9.94
N LYS A 80 7.90 1.51 -9.23
CA LYS A 80 6.85 0.65 -9.77
C LYS A 80 5.56 1.43 -9.99
N ILE A 81 5.19 2.28 -9.04
CA ILE A 81 4.02 3.15 -9.17
C ILE A 81 4.17 4.08 -10.38
N LYS A 82 5.36 4.67 -10.53
CA LYS A 82 5.64 5.56 -11.66
C LYS A 82 5.53 4.81 -13.00
N GLN A 83 6.03 3.59 -13.05
CA GLN A 83 5.93 2.73 -14.24
C GLN A 83 4.47 2.45 -14.60
N LEU A 84 3.67 2.07 -13.60
CA LEU A 84 2.24 1.80 -13.81
C LEU A 84 1.47 3.04 -14.23
N SER A 85 1.79 4.19 -13.63
CA SER A 85 1.18 5.48 -13.98
C SER A 85 1.45 5.84 -15.44
N ARG A 86 2.68 5.62 -15.92
CA ARG A 86 3.02 5.88 -17.34
C ARG A 86 2.25 4.98 -18.28
N ARG A 87 2.06 3.72 -17.92
CA ARG A 87 1.29 2.79 -18.75
C ARG A 87 -0.15 3.25 -18.91
N LEU A 88 -0.76 3.72 -17.83
CA LEU A 88 -2.12 4.26 -17.85
C LEU A 88 -2.17 5.56 -18.66
N GLU A 89 -1.23 6.45 -18.45
CA GLU A 89 -1.14 7.71 -19.18
C GLU A 89 -0.99 7.48 -20.70
N ASN A 90 -0.08 6.59 -21.09
CA ASN A 90 0.14 6.25 -22.49
C ASN A 90 -1.11 5.65 -23.13
N LEU A 91 -1.83 4.82 -22.39
CA LEU A 91 -3.09 4.26 -22.86
C LEU A 91 -4.10 5.39 -23.15
N GLY A 92 -4.26 6.32 -22.23
CA GLY A 92 -5.15 7.47 -22.40
C GLY A 92 -4.77 8.32 -23.60
N LEU A 93 -3.47 8.60 -23.75
CA LEU A 93 -2.95 9.40 -24.86
C LEU A 93 -3.18 8.72 -26.22
N SER A 94 -3.09 7.39 -26.27
CA SER A 94 -3.32 6.67 -27.53
C SER A 94 -4.74 6.86 -28.06
N PHE A 95 -5.73 6.91 -27.14
CA PHE A 95 -7.11 7.15 -27.54
C PHE A 95 -7.35 8.58 -27.99
N GLU A 96 -6.67 9.55 -27.40
CA GLU A 96 -6.74 10.93 -27.84
C GLU A 96 -6.16 11.10 -29.26
N LYS A 97 -4.98 10.52 -29.50
CA LYS A 97 -4.27 10.63 -30.78
C LYS A 97 -5.01 9.97 -31.94
N GLU A 98 -5.78 8.92 -31.67
CA GLU A 98 -6.51 8.18 -32.70
C GLU A 98 -7.84 8.84 -33.06
N GLY A 99 -8.12 10.01 -32.53
CA GLY A 99 -9.28 10.79 -32.91
C GLY A 99 -10.62 10.26 -32.41
N PHE A 100 -10.63 9.51 -31.33
CA PHE A 100 -11.86 9.02 -30.71
C PHE A 100 -12.63 10.12 -29.95
N LEU A 101 -11.99 11.23 -29.76
CA LEU A 101 -12.59 12.40 -29.11
C LEU A 101 -13.08 13.44 -30.16
#